data_d3273ba2649b238573b6a3ec477a4728
#
_entry.id   d3273ba2649b238573b6a3ec477a4728
#
_cell.length_a   1.000
_cell.length_b   1.000
_cell.length_c   1.000
_cell.angle_alpha   90.00
_cell.angle_beta   90.00
_cell.angle_gamma   90.00
#
_symmetry.space_group_name_H-M   'P 1'
#
loop_
_entity.id
_entity.type
_entity.pdbx_description
1 polymer ?
#
loop_
_entity_poly.entity_id
_entity_poly.type
_entity_poly.pdbx_seq_one_letter_code
_entity_poly.pdbx_strand_id
1 'polypeptide(L)'
;DGEPMYTIIGANGKERNTTLRDAKSLGLVPSVTTILGMVAKPALENWKITQAIKSAATLDIGDEESMDSFVYRCKADAKQIGSKAAKEGTKIHAQIEKGFLGKGKSKPYKIIQAWLDENFPNEDWIAEDSFCANQGYGGKIDLYSKSGIFVDFKTKDNLEGKDPSKLVY
;
A
#
# COMPACT_ATOMS: atom_id res chain seq x y z
N ASP A 1 -1.75 -8.84 -1.76
CA ASP A 1 -1.78 -8.84 -3.23
C ASP A 1 -1.38 -7.43 -3.65
N GLY A 2 -0.06 -7.25 -3.93
CA GLY A 2 0.43 -6.01 -4.50
C GLY A 2 -0.19 -5.83 -5.87
N GLU A 3 -0.89 -4.72 -6.10
CA GLU A 3 -1.39 -4.41 -7.42
C GLU A 3 -0.21 -4.36 -8.40
N PRO A 4 -0.31 -5.03 -9.56
CA PRO A 4 0.74 -4.94 -10.56
C PRO A 4 0.91 -3.48 -10.95
N MET A 5 2.15 -2.99 -10.87
CA MET A 5 2.48 -1.59 -11.16
C MET A 5 2.33 -1.20 -12.63
N TYR A 6 2.09 -2.18 -13.50
CA TYR A 6 2.02 -1.96 -14.93
C TYR A 6 0.68 -2.39 -15.46
N THR A 7 0.09 -1.55 -16.29
CA THR A 7 -1.09 -1.86 -17.06
C THR A 7 -0.74 -2.08 -18.51
N ILE A 8 -1.53 -2.89 -19.21
CA ILE A 8 -1.46 -3.09 -20.64
C ILE A 8 -2.84 -2.93 -21.26
N ILE A 9 -2.89 -2.61 -22.53
CA ILE A 9 -4.14 -2.63 -23.29
C ILE A 9 -4.48 -4.09 -23.60
N GLY A 10 -5.57 -4.57 -23.05
CA GLY A 10 -6.09 -5.92 -23.31
C GLY A 10 -6.67 -6.05 -24.73
N ALA A 11 -6.94 -7.28 -25.15
CA ALA A 11 -7.53 -7.58 -26.47
C ALA A 11 -8.88 -6.88 -26.72
N ASN A 12 -9.57 -6.45 -25.68
CA ASN A 12 -10.82 -5.69 -25.74
C ASN A 12 -10.60 -4.16 -25.81
N GLY A 13 -9.38 -3.69 -26.00
CA GLY A 13 -9.02 -2.27 -26.04
C GLY A 13 -9.07 -1.54 -24.68
N LYS A 14 -9.35 -2.25 -23.57
CA LYS A 14 -9.39 -1.66 -22.23
C LYS A 14 -8.07 -1.88 -21.50
N GLU A 15 -7.69 -0.89 -20.72
CA GLU A 15 -6.55 -1.00 -19.82
C GLU A 15 -6.84 -2.06 -18.74
N ARG A 16 -5.86 -2.91 -18.47
CA ARG A 16 -5.90 -3.92 -17.41
C ARG A 16 -4.53 -4.10 -16.78
N ASN A 17 -4.52 -4.59 -15.58
CA ASN A 17 -3.29 -4.96 -14.89
C ASN A 17 -2.57 -6.11 -15.63
N THR A 18 -1.23 -6.06 -15.62
CA THR A 18 -0.39 -7.16 -16.14
C THR A 18 -0.54 -8.40 -15.29
N THR A 19 -0.54 -9.55 -15.93
CA THR A 19 -0.46 -10.87 -15.27
C THR A 19 0.99 -11.38 -15.30
N LEU A 20 1.26 -12.45 -14.55
CA LEU A 20 2.56 -13.13 -14.62
C LEU A 20 2.90 -13.62 -16.04
N ARG A 21 1.89 -14.00 -16.83
CA ARG A 21 2.06 -14.39 -18.25
C ARG A 21 2.51 -13.20 -19.08
N ASP A 22 1.86 -12.05 -18.90
CA ASP A 22 2.25 -10.82 -19.59
C ASP A 22 3.67 -10.40 -19.19
N ALA A 23 4.00 -10.45 -17.93
CA ALA A 23 5.33 -10.13 -17.44
C ALA A 23 6.41 -11.01 -18.09
N LYS A 24 6.17 -12.32 -18.17
CA LYS A 24 7.10 -13.25 -18.85
C LYS A 24 7.22 -12.99 -20.36
N SER A 25 6.09 -12.74 -21.04
CA SER A 25 6.09 -12.51 -22.50
C SER A 25 6.70 -11.18 -22.90
N LEU A 26 6.60 -10.16 -22.05
CA LEU A 26 7.11 -8.81 -22.29
C LEU A 26 8.49 -8.56 -21.66
N GLY A 27 9.07 -9.54 -20.97
CA GLY A 27 10.36 -9.39 -20.29
C GLY A 27 10.33 -8.37 -19.15
N LEU A 28 9.18 -8.21 -18.47
CA LEU A 28 9.03 -7.24 -17.38
C LEU A 28 9.77 -7.73 -16.13
N VAL A 29 10.32 -6.77 -15.39
CA VAL A 29 10.97 -7.06 -14.10
C VAL A 29 9.96 -7.12 -12.95
N PRO A 30 10.23 -7.91 -11.89
CA PRO A 30 9.38 -7.92 -10.71
C PRO A 30 9.43 -6.59 -9.97
N SER A 31 8.32 -6.22 -9.34
CA SER A 31 8.30 -5.05 -8.48
C SER A 31 9.04 -5.32 -7.16
N VAL A 32 9.57 -4.26 -6.54
CA VAL A 32 10.14 -4.31 -5.19
C VAL A 32 9.16 -4.96 -4.19
N THR A 33 7.88 -4.61 -4.26
CA THR A 33 6.84 -5.17 -3.39
C THR A 33 6.62 -6.66 -3.62
N THR A 34 6.78 -7.15 -4.87
CA THR A 34 6.73 -8.59 -5.18
C THR A 34 7.90 -9.32 -4.52
N ILE A 35 9.11 -8.76 -4.63
CA ILE A 35 10.31 -9.33 -4.02
C ILE A 35 10.18 -9.34 -2.49
N LEU A 36 9.82 -8.21 -1.89
CA LEU A 36 9.59 -8.09 -0.45
C LEU A 36 8.42 -8.94 0.05
N GLY A 37 7.48 -9.31 -0.84
CA GLY A 37 6.40 -10.23 -0.55
C GLY A 37 6.85 -11.66 -0.21
N MET A 38 8.06 -12.04 -0.63
CA MET A 38 8.67 -13.35 -0.31
C MET A 38 9.28 -13.38 1.10
N VAL A 39 9.49 -12.24 1.71
CA VAL A 39 10.02 -12.12 3.07
C VAL A 39 8.90 -12.31 4.09
N ALA A 40 9.14 -13.09 5.13
CA ALA A 40 8.19 -13.28 6.22
C ALA A 40 7.84 -11.94 6.87
N LYS A 41 6.54 -11.73 7.15
CA LYS A 41 6.00 -10.51 7.78
C LYS A 41 5.31 -10.85 9.11
N PRO A 42 6.06 -11.23 10.17
CA PRO A 42 5.46 -11.72 11.42
C PRO A 42 4.49 -10.71 12.06
N ALA A 43 4.82 -9.42 12.00
CA ALA A 43 3.96 -8.37 12.54
C ALA A 43 2.60 -8.30 11.81
N LEU A 44 2.58 -8.48 10.48
CA LEU A 44 1.35 -8.50 9.70
C LEU A 44 0.52 -9.76 10.01
N GLU A 45 1.18 -10.92 10.13
CA GLU A 45 0.48 -12.16 10.49
C GLU A 45 -0.12 -12.08 11.90
N ASN A 46 0.63 -11.60 12.89
CA ASN A 46 0.11 -11.36 14.23
C ASN A 46 -1.05 -10.36 14.24
N TRP A 47 -0.99 -9.31 13.43
CA TRP A 47 -2.08 -8.36 13.29
C TRP A 47 -3.34 -9.03 12.70
N LYS A 48 -3.21 -9.86 11.65
CA LYS A 48 -4.34 -10.62 11.06
C LYS A 48 -4.98 -11.55 12.08
N ILE A 49 -4.18 -12.30 12.85
CA ILE A 49 -4.65 -13.17 13.92
C ILE A 49 -5.42 -12.34 14.95
N THR A 50 -4.87 -11.21 15.39
CA THR A 50 -5.52 -10.31 16.34
C THR A 50 -6.87 -9.81 15.82
N GLN A 51 -6.98 -9.42 14.53
CA GLN A 51 -8.27 -9.01 13.96
C GLN A 51 -9.27 -10.18 13.94
N ALA A 52 -8.84 -11.40 13.61
CA ALA A 52 -9.72 -12.56 13.63
C ALA A 52 -10.24 -12.88 15.04
N ILE A 53 -9.41 -12.77 16.07
CA ILE A 53 -9.81 -12.95 17.46
C ILE A 53 -10.80 -11.86 17.89
N LYS A 54 -10.55 -10.59 17.52
CA LYS A 54 -11.48 -9.49 17.81
C LYS A 54 -12.84 -9.71 17.14
N SER A 55 -12.86 -10.14 15.90
CA SER A 55 -14.09 -10.47 15.18
C SER A 55 -14.85 -11.61 15.89
N ALA A 56 -14.14 -12.65 16.33
CA ALA A 56 -14.76 -13.75 17.07
C ALA A 56 -15.31 -13.33 18.47
N ALA A 57 -14.72 -12.29 19.07
CA ALA A 57 -15.18 -11.76 20.35
C ALA A 57 -16.39 -10.79 20.22
N THR A 58 -16.68 -10.32 19.00
CA THR A 58 -17.72 -9.32 18.74
C THR A 58 -18.89 -9.84 17.91
N LEU A 59 -18.73 -10.97 17.25
CA LEU A 59 -19.77 -11.63 16.47
C LEU A 59 -20.43 -12.74 17.31
N ASP A 60 -21.74 -12.74 17.35
CA ASP A 60 -22.48 -13.84 17.98
C ASP A 60 -22.54 -15.05 17.04
N ILE A 61 -22.43 -16.24 17.61
CA ILE A 61 -22.71 -17.49 16.90
C ILE A 61 -24.23 -17.69 16.80
N GLY A 62 -24.73 -17.99 15.61
CA GLY A 62 -26.16 -18.27 15.41
C GLY A 62 -26.58 -19.61 16.02
N ASP A 63 -27.83 -19.72 16.46
CA ASP A 63 -28.35 -20.90 17.18
C ASP A 63 -28.16 -22.22 16.41
N GLU A 64 -28.24 -22.21 15.09
CA GLU A 64 -28.04 -23.38 14.23
C GLU A 64 -26.74 -23.28 13.39
N GLU A 65 -25.88 -22.31 13.69
CA GLU A 65 -24.66 -22.10 12.94
C GLU A 65 -23.57 -23.10 13.33
N SER A 66 -22.94 -23.77 12.35
CA SER A 66 -21.78 -24.60 12.62
C SER A 66 -20.56 -23.74 12.99
N MET A 67 -19.64 -24.30 13.78
CA MET A 67 -18.39 -23.63 14.14
C MET A 67 -17.57 -23.23 12.91
N ASP A 68 -17.56 -24.04 11.85
CA ASP A 68 -16.84 -23.74 10.60
C ASP A 68 -17.44 -22.52 9.89
N SER A 69 -18.77 -22.39 9.88
CA SER A 69 -19.47 -21.21 9.34
C SER A 69 -19.13 -19.96 10.12
N PHE A 70 -19.19 -20.05 11.45
CA PHE A 70 -18.82 -18.95 12.34
C PHE A 70 -17.37 -18.50 12.12
N VAL A 71 -16.42 -19.43 12.08
CA VAL A 71 -15.02 -19.14 11.80
C VAL A 71 -14.84 -18.49 10.44
N TYR A 72 -15.58 -18.94 9.41
CA TYR A 72 -15.56 -18.31 8.09
C TYR A 72 -16.02 -16.85 8.13
N ARG A 73 -17.13 -16.56 8.85
CA ARG A 73 -17.62 -15.18 9.05
C ARG A 73 -16.60 -14.30 9.77
N CYS A 74 -15.99 -14.80 10.85
CA CYS A 74 -14.95 -14.06 11.57
C CYS A 74 -13.75 -13.72 10.67
N LYS A 75 -13.30 -14.66 9.84
CA LYS A 75 -12.23 -14.43 8.86
C LYS A 75 -12.63 -13.41 7.80
N ALA A 76 -13.87 -13.45 7.32
CA ALA A 76 -14.39 -12.51 6.35
C ALA A 76 -14.47 -11.08 6.92
N ASP A 77 -14.95 -10.93 8.14
CA ASP A 77 -15.01 -9.66 8.86
C ASP A 77 -13.60 -9.07 9.10
N ALA A 78 -12.69 -9.86 9.62
CA ALA A 78 -11.28 -9.47 9.80
C ALA A 78 -10.63 -9.02 8.47
N LYS A 79 -10.93 -9.70 7.37
CA LYS A 79 -10.46 -9.32 6.02
C LYS A 79 -11.05 -7.98 5.56
N GLN A 80 -12.32 -7.70 5.87
CA GLN A 80 -12.94 -6.41 5.54
C GLN A 80 -12.24 -5.25 6.25
N ILE A 81 -11.89 -5.41 7.52
CA ILE A 81 -11.14 -4.39 8.28
C ILE A 81 -9.83 -4.05 7.58
N GLY A 82 -9.04 -5.07 7.20
CA GLY A 82 -7.80 -4.87 6.46
C GLY A 82 -7.99 -4.22 5.09
N SER A 83 -9.01 -4.65 4.35
CA SER A 83 -9.34 -4.08 3.04
C SER A 83 -9.75 -2.61 3.13
N LYS A 84 -10.53 -2.24 4.16
CA LYS A 84 -10.93 -0.85 4.39
C LYS A 84 -9.72 0.04 4.70
N ALA A 85 -8.83 -0.40 5.58
CA ALA A 85 -7.59 0.33 5.90
C ALA A 85 -6.69 0.50 4.67
N ALA A 86 -6.50 -0.55 3.86
CA ALA A 86 -5.72 -0.47 2.63
C ALA A 86 -6.31 0.51 1.61
N LYS A 87 -7.63 0.49 1.40
CA LYS A 87 -8.33 1.43 0.50
C LYS A 87 -8.18 2.89 0.95
N GLU A 88 -8.28 3.14 2.25
CA GLU A 88 -8.09 4.49 2.78
C GLU A 88 -6.64 4.96 2.61
N GLY A 89 -5.67 4.08 2.84
CA GLY A 89 -4.25 4.36 2.56
C GLY A 89 -4.03 4.75 1.10
N THR A 90 -4.50 3.93 0.15
CA THR A 90 -4.40 4.21 -1.28
C THR A 90 -5.04 5.56 -1.66
N LYS A 91 -6.19 5.89 -1.07
CA LYS A 91 -6.87 7.16 -1.31
C LYS A 91 -6.05 8.36 -0.82
N ILE A 92 -5.42 8.24 0.35
CA ILE A 92 -4.57 9.29 0.91
C ILE A 92 -3.33 9.50 0.03
N HIS A 93 -2.64 8.43 -0.38
CA HIS A 93 -1.51 8.51 -1.31
C HIS A 93 -1.90 9.20 -2.62
N ALA A 94 -3.00 8.81 -3.25
CA ALA A 94 -3.50 9.44 -4.47
C ALA A 94 -3.84 10.93 -4.29
N GLN A 95 -4.28 11.35 -3.10
CA GLN A 95 -4.52 12.76 -2.81
C GLN A 95 -3.24 13.57 -2.67
N ILE A 96 -2.20 12.99 -2.07
CA ILE A 96 -0.88 13.61 -1.93
C ILE A 96 -0.24 13.73 -3.32
N GLU A 97 -0.20 12.65 -4.09
CA GLU A 97 0.29 12.61 -5.48
C GLU A 97 -0.33 13.72 -6.33
N LYS A 98 -1.67 13.80 -6.36
CA LYS A 98 -2.40 14.86 -7.10
C LYS A 98 -1.97 16.26 -6.68
N GLY A 99 -1.64 16.46 -5.41
CA GLY A 99 -1.14 17.73 -4.91
C GLY A 99 0.21 18.10 -5.53
N PHE A 100 1.17 17.19 -5.50
CA PHE A 100 2.51 17.40 -6.08
C PHE A 100 2.48 17.52 -7.61
N LEU A 101 1.53 16.88 -8.28
CA LEU A 101 1.29 17.04 -9.71
C LEU A 101 0.52 18.32 -10.08
N GLY A 102 0.22 19.19 -9.13
CA GLY A 102 -0.54 20.42 -9.36
C GLY A 102 -2.04 20.22 -9.64
N LYS A 103 -2.57 19.00 -9.43
CA LYS A 103 -3.94 18.59 -9.77
C LYS A 103 -4.92 18.70 -8.59
N GLY A 104 -4.50 19.27 -7.46
CA GLY A 104 -5.36 19.41 -6.27
C GLY A 104 -4.62 19.94 -5.05
N LYS A 105 -5.38 20.36 -4.04
CA LYS A 105 -4.84 20.88 -2.76
C LYS A 105 -5.59 20.22 -1.58
N SER A 106 -5.52 18.91 -1.50
CA SER A 106 -6.14 18.13 -0.41
C SER A 106 -5.53 18.43 0.95
N LYS A 107 -6.23 18.13 2.05
CA LYS A 107 -5.70 18.28 3.40
C LYS A 107 -4.42 17.44 3.63
N PRO A 108 -4.36 16.15 3.26
CA PRO A 108 -3.13 15.37 3.37
C PRO A 108 -1.93 16.00 2.63
N TYR A 109 -2.13 16.45 1.38
CA TYR A 109 -1.09 17.14 0.62
C TYR A 109 -0.57 18.37 1.35
N LYS A 110 -1.46 19.24 1.85
CA LYS A 110 -1.04 20.48 2.53
C LYS A 110 -0.21 20.21 3.78
N ILE A 111 -0.56 19.17 4.54
CA ILE A 111 0.19 18.77 5.73
C ILE A 111 1.60 18.31 5.34
N ILE A 112 1.71 17.43 4.35
CA ILE A 112 2.99 16.92 3.88
C ILE A 112 3.84 18.04 3.28
N GLN A 113 3.24 18.90 2.44
CA GLN A 113 3.95 20.02 1.82
C GLN A 113 4.53 20.95 2.89
N ALA A 114 3.73 21.36 3.88
CA ALA A 114 4.20 22.23 4.95
C ALA A 114 5.36 21.61 5.76
N TRP A 115 5.27 20.31 6.04
CA TRP A 115 6.33 19.59 6.74
C TRP A 115 7.61 19.50 5.90
N LEU A 116 7.48 19.25 4.60
CA LEU A 116 8.63 19.21 3.69
C LEU A 116 9.29 20.58 3.54
N ASP A 117 8.50 21.64 3.39
CA ASP A 117 9.01 23.03 3.29
C ASP A 117 9.79 23.44 4.56
N GLU A 118 9.35 22.97 5.73
CA GLU A 118 10.02 23.24 7.01
C GLU A 118 11.32 22.45 7.17
N ASN A 119 11.32 21.15 6.81
CA ASN A 119 12.44 20.25 7.09
C ASN A 119 13.45 20.15 5.94
N PHE A 120 13.03 20.42 4.72
CA PHE A 120 13.84 20.34 3.50
C PHE A 120 13.58 21.56 2.60
N PRO A 121 13.92 22.76 3.07
CA PRO A 121 13.72 23.97 2.29
C PRO A 121 14.57 23.93 1.01
N ASN A 122 14.01 24.40 -0.08
CA ASN A 122 14.63 24.48 -1.41
C ASN A 122 14.78 23.15 -2.18
N GLU A 123 14.09 22.10 -1.75
CA GLU A 123 14.02 20.85 -2.52
C GLU A 123 12.89 20.86 -3.55
N ASP A 124 13.21 20.40 -4.75
CA ASP A 124 12.23 20.14 -5.80
C ASP A 124 11.75 18.69 -5.71
N TRP A 125 10.46 18.50 -5.47
CA TRP A 125 9.86 17.18 -5.25
C TRP A 125 9.24 16.62 -6.52
N ILE A 126 9.55 15.34 -6.80
CA ILE A 126 8.97 14.55 -7.89
C ILE A 126 8.16 13.42 -7.27
N ALA A 127 6.86 13.38 -7.60
CA ALA A 127 5.92 12.40 -7.06
C ALA A 127 5.69 11.24 -8.01
N GLU A 128 5.51 10.04 -7.43
CA GLU A 128 5.01 8.85 -8.12
C GLU A 128 5.83 8.45 -9.36
N ASP A 129 7.13 8.61 -9.31
CA ASP A 129 8.01 8.23 -10.40
C ASP A 129 8.32 6.73 -10.38
N SER A 130 8.34 6.13 -11.56
CA SER A 130 8.63 4.72 -11.74
C SER A 130 10.08 4.51 -12.17
N PHE A 131 10.72 3.53 -11.59
CA PHE A 131 12.10 3.18 -11.89
C PHE A 131 12.27 1.71 -12.25
N CYS A 132 13.31 1.43 -12.99
CA CYS A 132 13.81 0.08 -13.24
C CYS A 132 15.31 0.04 -12.92
N ALA A 133 15.69 -0.82 -12.00
CA ALA A 133 17.08 -0.99 -11.60
C ALA A 133 17.80 -1.98 -12.52
N ASN A 134 19.09 -1.76 -12.76
CA ASN A 134 19.94 -2.67 -13.55
C ASN A 134 20.01 -4.09 -12.97
N GLN A 135 19.70 -4.24 -11.68
CA GLN A 135 19.63 -5.54 -10.99
C GLN A 135 18.38 -6.35 -11.35
N GLY A 136 17.50 -5.85 -12.21
CA GLY A 136 16.33 -6.58 -12.70
C GLY A 136 15.10 -6.50 -11.76
N TYR A 137 14.89 -5.37 -11.10
CA TYR A 137 13.66 -5.08 -10.38
C TYR A 137 13.22 -3.64 -10.64
N GLY A 138 11.95 -3.36 -10.40
CA GLY A 138 11.38 -2.03 -10.59
C GLY A 138 10.50 -1.63 -9.44
N GLY A 139 10.12 -0.37 -9.43
CA GLY A 139 9.28 0.16 -8.38
C GLY A 139 8.70 1.51 -8.73
N LYS A 140 7.86 2.00 -7.83
CA LYS A 140 7.33 3.35 -7.86
C LYS A 140 7.68 4.01 -6.54
N ILE A 141 8.18 5.22 -6.60
CA ILE A 141 8.60 6.01 -5.44
C ILE A 141 7.49 7.01 -5.16
N ASP A 142 7.01 7.07 -3.91
CA ASP A 142 5.94 8.00 -3.54
C ASP A 142 6.36 9.45 -3.78
N LEU A 143 7.57 9.81 -3.31
CA LEU A 143 8.14 11.15 -3.50
C LEU A 143 9.65 11.10 -3.39
N TYR A 144 10.36 11.84 -4.24
CA TYR A 144 11.80 12.02 -4.10
C TYR A 144 12.24 13.40 -4.59
N SER A 145 13.45 13.81 -4.17
CA SER A 145 14.11 15.02 -4.69
C SER A 145 15.33 14.67 -5.54
N LYS A 146 15.73 15.61 -6.40
CA LYS A 146 16.94 15.47 -7.23
C LYS A 146 18.23 15.42 -6.39
N SER A 147 18.20 15.91 -5.16
CA SER A 147 19.32 15.82 -4.21
C SER A 147 19.52 14.42 -3.61
N GLY A 148 18.57 13.49 -3.86
CA GLY A 148 18.63 12.10 -3.40
C GLY A 148 17.87 11.80 -2.13
N ILE A 149 16.93 12.65 -1.73
CA ILE A 149 16.01 12.38 -0.61
C ILE A 149 14.83 11.57 -1.11
N PHE A 150 14.51 10.48 -0.41
CA PHE A 150 13.35 9.62 -0.72
C PHE A 150 12.37 9.66 0.44
N VAL A 151 11.09 9.83 0.12
CA VAL A 151 10.00 9.87 1.09
C VAL A 151 8.99 8.79 0.73
N ASP A 152 8.66 7.94 1.69
CA ASP A 152 7.63 6.91 1.58
C ASP A 152 6.51 7.23 2.57
N PHE A 153 5.27 7.27 2.10
CA PHE A 153 4.12 7.63 2.92
C PHE A 153 3.52 6.38 3.58
N LYS A 154 3.31 6.45 4.88
CA LYS A 154 2.63 5.39 5.64
C LYS A 154 1.42 5.96 6.38
N THR A 155 0.26 5.40 6.11
CA THR A 155 -0.98 5.75 6.79
C THR A 155 -1.24 4.77 7.94
N LYS A 156 -1.33 5.30 9.16
CA LYS A 156 -1.67 4.51 10.37
C LYS A 156 -2.57 5.34 11.28
N ASP A 157 -3.53 4.67 11.90
CA ASP A 157 -4.50 5.33 12.79
C ASP A 157 -3.86 5.85 14.09
N ASN A 158 -2.80 5.19 14.56
CA ASN A 158 -2.09 5.58 15.78
C ASN A 158 -0.60 5.26 15.66
N LEU A 159 0.23 6.30 15.82
CA LEU A 159 1.70 6.21 15.85
C LEU A 159 2.26 6.42 17.26
N GLU A 160 1.41 6.74 18.24
CA GLU A 160 1.85 7.01 19.60
C GLU A 160 2.59 5.81 20.20
N GLY A 161 3.78 6.02 20.73
CA GLY A 161 4.64 4.99 21.30
C GLY A 161 5.23 3.99 20.29
N LYS A 162 5.10 4.24 18.98
CA LYS A 162 5.73 3.40 17.94
C LYS A 162 7.03 4.00 17.46
N ASP A 163 8.06 3.16 17.39
CA ASP A 163 9.35 3.50 16.83
C ASP A 163 9.21 3.66 15.30
N PRO A 164 9.47 4.86 14.74
CA PRO A 164 9.37 5.09 13.30
C PRO A 164 10.29 4.18 12.47
N SER A 165 11.47 3.79 13.00
CA SER A 165 12.39 2.90 12.29
C SER A 165 11.83 1.51 12.03
N LYS A 166 10.84 1.07 12.82
CA LYS A 166 10.12 -0.19 12.66
C LYS A 166 8.93 -0.11 11.69
N LEU A 167 8.68 1.06 11.11
CA LEU A 167 7.64 1.29 10.13
C LEU A 167 8.15 1.15 8.68
N VAL A 168 9.47 1.11 8.51
CA VAL A 168 10.14 0.86 7.23
C VAL A 168 10.30 -0.66 7.08
N TYR A 169 9.86 -1.19 5.94
CA TYR A 169 9.98 -2.61 5.60
C TYR A 169 11.10 -2.82 4.60
#